data_b15433ee392086df560f25263d6eb410
#
_entry.id   b15433ee392086df560f25263d6eb410
#
_cell.length_a   1.000
_cell.length_b   1.000
_cell.length_c   1.000
_cell.angle_alpha   90.00
_cell.angle_beta   90.00
_cell.angle_gamma   90.00
#
_symmetry.space_group_name_H-M   'P 1'
#
loop_
_entity.id
_entity.type
_entity.pdbx_description
1 polymer ?
#
loop_
_entity_poly.entity_id
_entity_poly.type
_entity_poly.pdbx_seq_one_letter_code
_entity_poly.pdbx_strand_id
1 'polypeptide(L)'
;MEDTFIADKTYKDAEFAFQLGGELINSLSLPIEVKFISMSLDDYTCRTPNPTATPLVKDIRVNQLGYLPNATKKAVLKVYGTPGEPQKWDLMDKDGNVVASGNTTVFGPDHAAGEYVQIIDFSSYTIPGKDYYLVAGNAESFPFDIGTDIYIQI
;
A
#
# COMPACT_ATOMS: atom_id res chain seq x y z
N MET A 1 -28.84 -17.18 -9.39
CA MET A 1 -29.28 -17.41 -8.00
C MET A 1 -28.92 -16.16 -7.24
N GLU A 2 -29.86 -15.53 -6.64
CA GLU A 2 -29.67 -14.36 -5.78
C GLU A 2 -30.02 -14.82 -4.37
N ASP A 3 -29.14 -14.58 -3.42
CA ASP A 3 -29.35 -14.94 -2.03
C ASP A 3 -29.01 -13.76 -1.12
N THR A 4 -29.79 -13.59 -0.08
CA THR A 4 -29.66 -12.49 0.88
C THR A 4 -29.55 -13.05 2.27
N PHE A 5 -28.52 -12.65 3.01
CA PHE A 5 -28.37 -13.01 4.39
C PHE A 5 -28.30 -11.75 5.28
N ILE A 6 -28.69 -11.92 6.54
CA ILE A 6 -28.60 -10.88 7.56
C ILE A 6 -27.62 -11.39 8.62
N ALA A 7 -26.55 -10.63 8.86
CA ALA A 7 -25.62 -10.92 9.96
C ALA A 7 -26.29 -10.59 11.30
N ASP A 8 -26.38 -11.55 12.18
CA ASP A 8 -26.98 -11.40 13.52
C ASP A 8 -25.97 -10.96 14.59
N LYS A 9 -24.69 -11.02 14.28
CA LYS A 9 -23.59 -10.70 15.19
C LYS A 9 -22.42 -10.06 14.43
N THR A 10 -21.61 -9.31 15.18
CA THR A 10 -20.34 -8.79 14.70
C THR A 10 -19.22 -9.79 14.97
N TYR A 11 -18.50 -10.20 13.93
CA TYR A 11 -17.33 -11.06 14.00
C TYR A 11 -16.09 -10.29 13.53
N LYS A 12 -14.96 -10.53 14.20
CA LYS A 12 -13.67 -9.88 13.80
C LYS A 12 -13.05 -10.52 12.57
N ASP A 13 -13.31 -11.82 12.37
CA ASP A 13 -12.69 -12.63 11.33
C ASP A 13 -13.78 -13.34 10.51
N ALA A 14 -14.72 -12.55 9.95
CA ALA A 14 -15.76 -13.09 9.08
C ALA A 14 -15.17 -13.44 7.72
N GLU A 15 -15.37 -14.69 7.29
CA GLU A 15 -14.96 -15.19 5.98
C GLU A 15 -16.19 -15.41 5.10
N PHE A 16 -16.09 -14.98 3.85
CA PHE A 16 -17.08 -15.27 2.84
C PHE A 16 -16.56 -16.40 1.92
N ALA A 17 -17.12 -17.59 2.05
CA ALA A 17 -16.67 -18.75 1.33
C ALA A 17 -17.76 -19.35 0.43
N PHE A 18 -17.39 -19.69 -0.79
CA PHE A 18 -18.21 -20.49 -1.68
C PHE A 18 -17.77 -21.96 -1.61
N GLN A 19 -18.66 -22.81 -1.12
CA GLN A 19 -18.41 -24.25 -1.10
C GLN A 19 -19.01 -24.90 -2.34
N LEU A 20 -18.14 -25.41 -3.22
CA LEU A 20 -18.54 -26.24 -4.35
C LEU A 20 -18.37 -27.70 -3.94
N GLY A 21 -19.42 -28.31 -3.38
CA GLY A 21 -19.35 -29.68 -2.89
C GLY A 21 -20.69 -30.27 -2.46
N GLY A 22 -20.67 -31.49 -1.95
CA GLY A 22 -21.84 -32.21 -1.46
C GLY A 22 -22.69 -32.84 -2.58
N GLU A 23 -23.99 -33.03 -2.32
CA GLU A 23 -24.89 -33.70 -3.24
C GLU A 23 -25.05 -33.06 -4.61
N LEU A 24 -24.82 -31.71 -4.68
CA LEU A 24 -24.88 -30.96 -5.93
C LEU A 24 -23.81 -31.37 -6.94
N ILE A 25 -22.62 -31.75 -6.51
CA ILE A 25 -21.52 -32.19 -7.41
C ILE A 25 -21.87 -33.49 -8.12
N ASN A 26 -22.60 -34.37 -7.47
CA ASN A 26 -23.01 -35.64 -8.06
C ASN A 26 -24.01 -35.52 -9.21
N SER A 27 -24.69 -34.39 -9.33
CA SER A 27 -25.66 -34.08 -10.37
C SER A 27 -25.14 -33.19 -11.48
N LEU A 28 -23.94 -32.65 -11.36
CA LEU A 28 -23.34 -31.72 -12.31
C LEU A 28 -22.28 -32.44 -13.19
N SER A 29 -22.32 -32.13 -14.48
CA SER A 29 -21.26 -32.56 -15.40
C SER A 29 -20.00 -31.74 -15.20
N LEU A 30 -18.86 -32.38 -15.01
CA LEU A 30 -17.56 -31.71 -14.94
C LEU A 30 -16.97 -31.49 -16.34
N PRO A 31 -16.25 -30.37 -16.58
CA PRO A 31 -15.81 -29.36 -15.62
C PRO A 31 -16.89 -28.32 -15.30
N ILE A 32 -16.85 -27.79 -14.06
CA ILE A 32 -17.75 -26.73 -13.60
C ILE A 32 -17.00 -25.39 -13.72
N GLU A 33 -17.60 -24.43 -14.42
CA GLU A 33 -17.13 -23.05 -14.45
C GLU A 33 -18.04 -22.20 -13.57
N VAL A 34 -17.44 -21.46 -12.62
CA VAL A 34 -18.13 -20.50 -11.77
C VAL A 34 -17.67 -19.11 -12.17
N LYS A 35 -18.59 -18.30 -12.68
CA LYS A 35 -18.32 -16.93 -13.06
C LYS A 35 -19.02 -15.97 -12.10
N PHE A 36 -18.25 -15.17 -11.38
CA PHE A 36 -18.78 -14.05 -10.61
C PHE A 36 -18.93 -12.84 -11.52
N ILE A 37 -20.14 -12.34 -11.67
CA ILE A 37 -20.43 -11.17 -12.52
C ILE A 37 -20.35 -9.90 -11.68
N SER A 38 -20.87 -9.95 -10.46
CA SER A 38 -20.77 -8.87 -9.49
C SER A 38 -20.96 -9.44 -8.07
N MET A 39 -20.33 -8.81 -7.12
CA MET A 39 -20.56 -9.04 -5.70
C MET A 39 -20.55 -7.68 -5.01
N SER A 40 -21.59 -7.39 -4.24
CA SER A 40 -21.68 -6.19 -3.43
C SER A 40 -22.02 -6.57 -2.00
N LEU A 41 -21.44 -5.84 -1.06
CA LEU A 41 -21.79 -5.90 0.35
C LEU A 41 -22.27 -4.52 0.77
N ASP A 42 -23.56 -4.42 1.08
CA ASP A 42 -24.20 -3.19 1.52
C ASP A 42 -24.45 -3.27 3.02
N ASP A 43 -23.69 -2.50 3.78
CA ASP A 43 -23.91 -2.34 5.23
C ASP A 43 -24.47 -0.94 5.51
N TYR A 44 -25.79 -0.87 5.67
CA TYR A 44 -26.49 0.38 5.94
C TYR A 44 -26.21 0.94 7.35
N THR A 45 -25.59 0.16 8.21
CA THR A 45 -25.20 0.59 9.57
C THR A 45 -23.73 0.98 9.63
N CYS A 46 -22.95 0.62 8.61
CA CYS A 46 -21.57 1.03 8.50
C CYS A 46 -21.50 2.55 8.38
N ARG A 47 -20.95 3.17 9.40
CA ARG A 47 -20.62 4.60 9.30
C ARG A 47 -19.57 4.74 8.24
N THR A 48 -19.90 5.41 7.15
CA THR A 48 -18.89 5.81 6.14
C THR A 48 -17.71 6.42 6.88
N PRO A 49 -16.48 6.00 6.58
CA PRO A 49 -15.31 6.65 7.14
C PRO A 49 -15.46 8.16 6.92
N ASN A 50 -15.19 8.94 7.96
CA ASN A 50 -15.26 10.40 7.87
C ASN A 50 -14.47 10.83 6.63
N PRO A 51 -15.08 11.49 5.62
CA PRO A 51 -14.39 11.92 4.41
C PRO A 51 -13.24 12.90 4.67
N THR A 52 -13.13 13.42 5.89
CA THR A 52 -11.98 14.20 6.37
C THR A 52 -10.86 13.34 6.97
N ALA A 53 -11.01 12.00 7.02
CA ALA A 53 -9.90 11.14 7.43
C ALA A 53 -8.76 11.30 6.42
N THR A 54 -7.59 11.68 6.91
CA THR A 54 -6.36 11.74 6.11
C THR A 54 -6.17 10.40 5.38
N PRO A 55 -5.89 10.41 4.08
CA PRO A 55 -5.68 9.18 3.35
C PRO A 55 -4.65 8.30 4.06
N LEU A 56 -5.00 7.04 4.31
CA LEU A 56 -4.09 6.07 4.95
C LEU A 56 -2.91 5.70 4.03
N VAL A 57 -2.98 6.09 2.76
CA VAL A 57 -1.95 5.78 1.77
C VAL A 57 -1.45 7.10 1.17
N LYS A 58 -0.15 7.34 1.29
CA LYS A 58 0.54 8.46 0.63
C LYS A 58 1.12 8.00 -0.72
N ASP A 59 1.34 8.94 -1.64
CA ASP A 59 1.91 8.64 -2.95
C ASP A 59 3.39 8.21 -2.87
N ILE A 60 4.14 8.67 -1.85
CA ILE A 60 5.46 8.12 -1.53
C ILE A 60 5.31 7.07 -0.43
N ARG A 61 5.64 5.83 -0.77
CA ARG A 61 5.55 4.67 0.13
C ARG A 61 6.93 4.26 0.60
N VAL A 62 7.13 4.28 1.90
CA VAL A 62 8.36 3.95 2.60
C VAL A 62 8.17 2.72 3.49
N ASN A 63 9.26 2.10 3.92
CA ASN A 63 9.20 1.08 4.96
C ASN A 63 8.82 1.74 6.29
N GLN A 64 7.65 1.40 6.81
CA GLN A 64 7.09 1.98 8.04
C GLN A 64 7.84 1.56 9.30
N LEU A 65 8.59 0.45 9.26
CA LEU A 65 9.49 0.06 10.35
C LEU A 65 10.77 0.90 10.37
N GLY A 66 11.14 1.51 9.24
CA GLY A 66 12.38 2.26 9.07
C GLY A 66 13.46 1.52 8.30
N TYR A 67 14.66 2.06 8.32
CA TYR A 67 15.80 1.56 7.52
C TYR A 67 17.07 1.44 8.35
N LEU A 68 17.88 0.42 8.05
CA LEU A 68 19.23 0.31 8.58
C LEU A 68 20.15 1.30 7.86
N PRO A 69 21.11 1.96 8.57
CA PRO A 69 21.96 3.00 7.99
C PRO A 69 22.74 2.56 6.74
N ASN A 70 23.31 1.36 6.79
CA ASN A 70 24.18 0.84 5.74
C ASN A 70 23.48 -0.14 4.76
N ALA A 71 22.16 -0.32 4.89
CA ALA A 71 21.40 -1.16 3.98
C ALA A 71 20.89 -0.35 2.77
N THR A 72 20.41 -1.06 1.77
CA THR A 72 19.68 -0.45 0.66
C THR A 72 18.39 0.20 1.17
N LYS A 73 18.20 1.46 0.85
CA LYS A 73 17.04 2.27 1.25
C LYS A 73 16.32 2.76 0.01
N LYS A 74 15.15 2.18 -0.24
CA LYS A 74 14.31 2.54 -1.39
C LYS A 74 12.90 2.86 -0.96
N ALA A 75 12.29 3.78 -1.68
CA ALA A 75 10.88 4.12 -1.58
C ALA A 75 10.24 4.07 -2.97
N VAL A 76 8.93 3.94 -3.00
CA VAL A 76 8.14 3.93 -4.24
C VAL A 76 7.33 5.21 -4.31
N LEU A 77 7.47 5.94 -5.41
CA LEU A 77 6.63 7.09 -5.73
C LEU A 77 5.57 6.65 -6.75
N LYS A 78 4.30 6.77 -6.38
CA LYS A 78 3.18 6.63 -7.31
C LYS A 78 3.13 7.84 -8.25
N VAL A 79 2.95 7.56 -9.54
CA VAL A 79 2.84 8.58 -10.57
C VAL A 79 1.47 8.47 -11.24
N TYR A 80 0.81 9.59 -11.45
CA TYR A 80 -0.48 9.66 -12.12
C TYR A 80 -0.28 9.86 -13.64
N GLY A 81 -1.01 9.10 -14.43
CA GLY A 81 -0.88 9.09 -15.89
C GLY A 81 0.27 8.21 -16.38
N THR A 82 0.99 8.66 -17.42
CA THR A 82 2.19 7.96 -17.90
C THR A 82 3.38 8.19 -16.97
N PRO A 83 4.37 7.26 -16.92
CA PRO A 83 5.45 7.32 -15.92
C PRO A 83 6.34 8.57 -16.00
N GLY A 84 6.28 9.34 -17.07
CA GLY A 84 6.98 10.63 -17.20
C GLY A 84 8.51 10.54 -17.08
N GLU A 85 9.14 11.70 -16.96
CA GLU A 85 10.58 11.85 -16.71
C GLU A 85 10.89 11.64 -15.21
N PRO A 86 12.15 11.29 -14.85
CA PRO A 86 12.60 11.25 -13.48
C PRO A 86 12.30 12.56 -12.74
N GLN A 87 11.79 12.45 -11.52
CA GLN A 87 11.46 13.58 -10.67
C GLN A 87 12.53 13.81 -9.61
N LYS A 88 12.76 15.07 -9.26
CA LYS A 88 13.59 15.40 -8.11
C LYS A 88 12.92 14.95 -6.84
N TRP A 89 13.70 14.37 -5.91
CA TRP A 89 13.29 14.09 -4.55
C TRP A 89 14.25 14.70 -3.55
N ASP A 90 13.74 15.04 -2.39
CA ASP A 90 14.49 15.53 -1.23
C ASP A 90 14.17 14.64 -0.03
N LEU A 91 15.20 14.25 0.74
CA LEU A 91 15.08 13.64 2.07
C LEU A 91 15.15 14.76 3.10
N MET A 92 14.15 14.83 3.93
CA MET A 92 13.98 15.86 4.96
C MET A 92 14.23 15.28 6.33
N ASP A 93 14.85 16.06 7.22
CA ASP A 93 14.90 15.76 8.65
C ASP A 93 13.60 16.23 9.36
N LYS A 94 13.48 15.90 10.65
CA LYS A 94 12.34 16.30 11.49
C LYS A 94 12.13 17.81 11.60
N ASP A 95 13.16 18.61 11.36
CA ASP A 95 13.14 20.07 11.45
C ASP A 95 12.84 20.72 10.08
N GLY A 96 12.61 19.90 9.04
CA GLY A 96 12.31 20.37 7.69
C GLY A 96 13.52 20.79 6.86
N ASN A 97 14.74 20.39 7.25
CA ASN A 97 15.92 20.64 6.46
C ASN A 97 16.15 19.54 5.45
N VAL A 98 16.59 19.89 4.24
CA VAL A 98 17.01 18.91 3.23
C VAL A 98 18.36 18.33 3.63
N VAL A 99 18.41 17.02 3.84
CA VAL A 99 19.64 16.30 4.23
C VAL A 99 20.22 15.44 3.11
N ALA A 100 19.42 15.09 2.11
CA ALA A 100 19.87 14.46 0.88
C ALA A 100 18.89 14.77 -0.26
N SER A 101 19.35 14.66 -1.51
CA SER A 101 18.53 14.88 -2.69
C SER A 101 18.99 13.98 -3.83
N GLY A 102 18.10 13.76 -4.78
CA GLY A 102 18.42 13.00 -5.98
C GLY A 102 17.28 13.05 -7.00
N ASN A 103 17.37 12.19 -7.99
CA ASN A 103 16.31 11.97 -8.97
C ASN A 103 15.77 10.55 -8.83
N THR A 104 14.49 10.38 -9.09
CA THR A 104 13.85 9.07 -9.15
C THR A 104 14.36 8.30 -10.37
N THR A 105 14.19 6.97 -10.33
CA THR A 105 14.33 6.10 -11.51
C THR A 105 12.94 5.64 -11.93
N VAL A 106 12.63 5.82 -13.21
CA VAL A 106 11.36 5.35 -13.77
C VAL A 106 11.34 3.82 -13.75
N PHE A 107 10.37 3.23 -13.07
CA PHE A 107 10.14 1.79 -13.06
C PHE A 107 9.13 1.41 -14.16
N GLY A 108 8.05 2.20 -14.29
CA GLY A 108 6.96 1.95 -15.23
C GLY A 108 5.69 1.40 -14.54
N PRO A 109 4.92 0.56 -15.25
CA PRO A 109 3.69 0.00 -14.69
C PRO A 109 3.99 -1.08 -13.64
N ASP A 110 3.41 -0.91 -12.46
CA ASP A 110 3.27 -1.99 -11.48
C ASP A 110 1.90 -2.65 -11.70
N HIS A 111 1.93 -3.79 -12.39
CA HIS A 111 0.70 -4.52 -12.73
C HIS A 111 -0.03 -5.09 -11.52
N ALA A 112 0.69 -5.36 -10.42
CA ALA A 112 0.08 -5.88 -9.19
C ALA A 112 -0.71 -4.79 -8.46
N ALA A 113 -0.20 -3.56 -8.44
CA ALA A 113 -0.86 -2.42 -7.82
C ALA A 113 -1.79 -1.66 -8.78
N GLY A 114 -1.70 -1.91 -10.10
CA GLY A 114 -2.44 -1.15 -11.12
C GLY A 114 -2.03 0.31 -11.23
N GLU A 115 -0.76 0.61 -10.92
CA GLU A 115 -0.24 1.98 -10.85
C GLU A 115 1.03 2.13 -11.66
N TYR A 116 1.36 3.37 -12.07
CA TYR A 116 2.69 3.71 -12.55
C TYR A 116 3.56 4.18 -11.38
N VAL A 117 4.81 3.71 -11.33
CA VAL A 117 5.69 3.99 -10.20
C VAL A 117 7.09 4.40 -10.66
N GLN A 118 7.72 5.19 -9.81
CA GLN A 118 9.13 5.55 -9.87
C GLN A 118 9.81 5.18 -8.55
N ILE A 119 11.10 4.88 -8.60
CA ILE A 119 11.88 4.46 -7.43
C ILE A 119 12.72 5.64 -6.94
N ILE A 120 12.62 5.92 -5.65
CA ILE A 120 13.52 6.81 -4.91
C ILE A 120 14.57 5.92 -4.25
N ASP A 121 15.85 6.13 -4.56
CA ASP A 121 16.97 5.42 -3.93
C ASP A 121 17.80 6.43 -3.13
N PHE A 122 17.74 6.32 -1.81
CA PHE A 122 18.49 7.15 -0.87
C PHE A 122 19.48 6.32 -0.04
N SER A 123 19.95 5.19 -0.58
CA SER A 123 20.86 4.25 0.07
C SER A 123 22.19 4.89 0.49
N SER A 124 22.64 5.94 -0.23
CA SER A 124 23.86 6.68 0.07
C SER A 124 23.79 7.50 1.36
N TYR A 125 22.60 7.84 1.85
CA TYR A 125 22.43 8.54 3.11
C TYR A 125 22.46 7.54 4.27
N THR A 126 23.47 7.65 5.16
CA THR A 126 23.75 6.65 6.21
C THR A 126 23.66 7.20 7.63
N ILE A 127 23.24 8.45 7.80
CA ILE A 127 23.17 9.10 9.12
C ILE A 127 21.92 8.61 9.86
N PRO A 128 22.08 8.00 11.07
CA PRO A 128 20.95 7.62 11.91
C PRO A 128 20.15 8.85 12.39
N GLY A 129 18.87 8.68 12.53
CA GLY A 129 17.96 9.72 13.06
C GLY A 129 16.52 9.25 13.02
N LYS A 130 15.65 10.10 13.53
CA LYS A 130 14.21 9.84 13.63
C LYS A 130 13.42 10.84 12.79
N ASP A 131 12.20 10.39 12.42
CA ASP A 131 11.20 11.22 11.75
C ASP A 131 11.70 11.84 10.43
N TYR A 132 12.56 11.12 9.69
CA TYR A 132 12.86 11.49 8.31
C TYR A 132 11.62 11.32 7.42
N TYR A 133 11.50 12.14 6.41
CA TYR A 133 10.47 11.97 5.39
C TYR A 133 10.98 12.37 4.00
N LEU A 134 10.37 11.80 2.97
CA LEU A 134 10.69 12.08 1.57
C LEU A 134 9.67 13.02 0.96
N VAL A 135 10.14 13.90 0.11
CA VAL A 135 9.32 14.83 -0.69
C VAL A 135 9.70 14.68 -2.16
N ALA A 136 8.73 14.61 -3.05
CA ALA A 136 8.92 14.65 -4.49
C ALA A 136 7.73 15.37 -5.15
N GLY A 137 7.99 16.55 -5.73
CA GLY A 137 6.93 17.43 -6.20
C GLY A 137 5.97 17.81 -5.07
N ASN A 138 4.69 17.46 -5.22
CA ASN A 138 3.66 17.69 -4.20
C ASN A 138 3.42 16.46 -3.30
N ALA A 139 4.13 15.36 -3.54
CA ALA A 139 4.00 14.14 -2.76
C ALA A 139 4.95 14.17 -1.56
N GLU A 140 4.49 13.61 -0.44
CA GLU A 140 5.24 13.47 0.80
C GLU A 140 5.02 12.07 1.38
N SER A 141 6.06 11.45 1.94
CA SER A 141 5.95 10.17 2.64
C SER A 141 5.42 10.33 4.07
N PHE A 142 5.07 9.21 4.70
CA PHE A 142 5.03 9.15 6.16
C PHE A 142 6.44 9.25 6.72
N PRO A 143 6.59 9.75 7.97
CA PRO A 143 7.89 9.77 8.63
C PRO A 143 8.38 8.34 8.90
N PHE A 144 9.71 8.17 8.89
CA PHE A 144 10.39 6.92 9.18
C PHE A 144 11.74 7.17 9.87
N ASP A 145 12.26 6.14 10.52
CA ASP A 145 13.54 6.22 11.22
C ASP A 145 14.66 5.56 10.40
N ILE A 146 15.88 6.02 10.59
CA ILE A 146 17.11 5.34 10.15
C ILE A 146 17.92 5.03 11.40
N GLY A 147 18.12 3.74 11.70
CA GLY A 147 18.80 3.33 12.92
C GLY A 147 19.25 1.88 12.89
N THR A 148 20.15 1.51 13.79
CA THR A 148 20.66 0.14 13.90
C THR A 148 19.75 -0.78 14.70
N ASP A 149 18.81 -0.23 15.44
CA ASP A 149 17.89 -0.89 16.36
C ASP A 149 16.46 -1.05 15.81
N ILE A 150 16.24 -0.64 14.56
CA ILE A 150 14.91 -0.62 13.89
C ILE A 150 14.19 -1.98 14.00
N TYR A 151 14.91 -3.11 13.91
CA TYR A 151 14.34 -4.45 13.91
C TYR A 151 14.52 -5.22 15.22
N ILE A 152 15.01 -4.59 16.28
CA ILE A 152 15.28 -5.27 17.56
C ILE A 152 14.04 -5.33 18.46
N GLN A 153 13.01 -4.54 18.16
CA GLN A 153 11.80 -4.40 18.97
C GLN A 153 10.59 -5.20 18.43
N ILE A 154 10.84 -6.23 17.65
CA ILE A 154 9.77 -7.11 17.12
C ILE A 154 9.67 -8.38 17.94
#